data_fc5aac0685afa9c8d7d419f79c752226
#
_entry.id   fc5aac0685afa9c8d7d419f79c752226
#
_cell.length_a   1.000
_cell.length_b   1.000
_cell.length_c   1.000
_cell.angle_alpha   90.00
_cell.angle_beta   90.00
_cell.angle_gamma   90.00
#
_symmetry.space_group_name_H-M   'P 1'
#
loop_
_entity.id
_entity.type
_entity.pdbx_description
1 polymer ?
#
loop_
_entity_poly.entity_id
_entity_poly.type
_entity_poly.pdbx_seq_one_letter_code
_entity_poly.pdbx_strand_id
1 'polypeptide(L)'
;MGTVKPLRDILPLKVSLVAATLAMVAIGLLAQGYAVTTILRHRLIGRIDATLIDAANGWALEQRGLHPGRADDDPHAGRPPTSFYVRDVDPDGSVWTVVNDHNAEPLLPPDNDVGSVPVTIGSVDGSGVQWRALSVHGESGRLITVARDLSDPRATLRYLAWWRMAIGVGVLLILGAAGYVVVNRSLRPLTEVERTAAAIAAGRLDSRVPERDPRTEVGQLTLALNGMLAQIQEAVASSVASAESARISEERMRRFITDASHELRTPLTTIRGFAELYRQGAARDVELLMSRIESEARRMGLLVEDLLLLARTDAQRPLERHWVDLLVLASDAVHDARAIAPNRTIELEVFDGPGTPEVLGDDARLRQVLSNLVTNAMQHTPDGTAITVRVGTEGDNAILEVIDQGPGMSEQDVERAFERFFRTDSSRARASGGTGLGLSIVDSLARAHHGSVTVSSPPGQGCTFRVSLPRLADASERSAELPAEIL
;
A
#
# COMPACT_ATOMS: atom_id res chain seq x y z
N MET A 1 32.40 -29.00 -10.31
CA MET A 1 32.56 -27.73 -11.02
C MET A 1 31.85 -26.65 -10.23
N GLY A 2 32.58 -25.95 -9.37
CA GLY A 2 32.01 -24.88 -8.56
C GLY A 2 31.85 -23.63 -9.43
N THR A 3 30.63 -23.21 -9.64
CA THR A 3 30.31 -21.92 -10.25
C THR A 3 30.81 -20.81 -9.33
N VAL A 4 31.87 -20.15 -9.77
CA VAL A 4 32.36 -18.91 -9.12
C VAL A 4 31.22 -17.88 -9.26
N LYS A 5 30.50 -17.61 -8.15
CA LYS A 5 29.53 -16.51 -8.11
C LYS A 5 30.27 -15.22 -8.46
N PRO A 6 29.77 -14.40 -9.39
CA PRO A 6 30.40 -13.14 -9.72
C PRO A 6 30.45 -12.27 -8.46
N LEU A 7 31.57 -11.63 -8.21
CA LEU A 7 31.82 -10.72 -7.07
C LEU A 7 30.73 -9.64 -6.89
N ARG A 8 29.92 -9.45 -7.91
CA ARG A 8 28.81 -8.48 -7.96
C ARG A 8 27.66 -8.81 -6.99
N ASP A 9 27.51 -10.10 -6.60
CA ASP A 9 26.40 -10.58 -5.75
C ASP A 9 26.74 -10.55 -4.24
N ILE A 10 27.99 -10.20 -3.89
CA ILE A 10 28.49 -10.24 -2.50
C ILE A 10 28.63 -8.85 -1.89
N LEU A 11 28.77 -7.80 -2.72
CA LEU A 11 28.99 -6.44 -2.24
C LEU A 11 27.67 -5.65 -2.14
N PRO A 12 27.41 -4.95 -1.02
CA PRO A 12 26.27 -4.04 -0.92
C PRO A 12 26.30 -3.02 -2.06
N LEU A 13 25.13 -2.74 -2.63
CA LEU A 13 24.97 -1.80 -3.75
C LEU A 13 25.68 -0.47 -3.52
N LYS A 14 25.69 0.02 -2.26
CA LYS A 14 26.37 1.25 -1.84
C LYS A 14 27.88 1.20 -2.11
N VAL A 15 28.51 0.08 -1.75
CA VAL A 15 29.96 -0.10 -1.91
C VAL A 15 30.34 -0.28 -3.37
N SER A 16 29.54 -1.04 -4.12
CA SER A 16 29.73 -1.28 -5.55
C SER A 16 29.70 0.02 -6.35
N LEU A 17 28.76 0.91 -6.06
CA LEU A 17 28.59 2.18 -6.77
C LEU A 17 29.76 3.14 -6.49
N VAL A 18 30.17 3.27 -5.22
CA VAL A 18 31.35 4.08 -4.85
C VAL A 18 32.63 3.51 -5.44
N ALA A 19 32.81 2.19 -5.40
CA ALA A 19 33.98 1.53 -5.98
C ALA A 19 34.06 1.73 -7.50
N ALA A 20 32.95 1.63 -8.22
CA ALA A 20 32.91 1.85 -9.66
C ALA A 20 33.26 3.29 -10.05
N THR A 21 32.75 4.28 -9.32
CA THR A 21 33.07 5.69 -9.55
C THR A 21 34.56 5.99 -9.25
N LEU A 22 35.09 5.46 -8.16
CA LEU A 22 36.51 5.60 -7.82
C LEU A 22 37.42 4.93 -8.85
N ALA A 23 37.05 3.73 -9.34
CA ALA A 23 37.83 3.04 -10.36
C ALA A 23 37.87 3.85 -11.68
N MET A 24 36.75 4.42 -12.09
CA MET A 24 36.67 5.27 -13.29
C MET A 24 37.55 6.52 -13.15
N VAL A 25 37.52 7.20 -11.99
CA VAL A 25 38.35 8.38 -11.72
C VAL A 25 39.84 7.99 -11.67
N ALA A 26 40.16 6.86 -11.03
CA ALA A 26 41.55 6.37 -10.97
C ALA A 26 42.13 6.09 -12.37
N ILE A 27 41.36 5.42 -13.23
CA ILE A 27 41.75 5.19 -14.63
C ILE A 27 41.99 6.51 -15.37
N GLY A 28 41.08 7.47 -15.20
CA GLY A 28 41.24 8.81 -15.80
C GLY A 28 42.53 9.53 -15.32
N LEU A 29 42.82 9.50 -14.00
CA LEU A 29 44.01 10.09 -13.44
C LEU A 29 45.30 9.39 -13.90
N LEU A 30 45.29 8.06 -14.04
CA LEU A 30 46.40 7.31 -14.58
C LEU A 30 46.65 7.63 -16.06
N ALA A 31 45.60 7.65 -16.88
CA ALA A 31 45.69 7.99 -18.29
C ALA A 31 46.21 9.42 -18.50
N GLN A 32 45.68 10.39 -17.77
CA GLN A 32 46.16 11.77 -17.77
C GLN A 32 47.61 11.84 -17.37
N GLY A 33 47.94 11.11 -16.29
CA GLY A 33 49.33 11.07 -15.78
C GLY A 33 50.33 10.53 -16.78
N TYR A 34 49.96 9.49 -17.50
CA TYR A 34 50.81 8.91 -18.54
C TYR A 34 50.97 9.89 -19.71
N ALA A 35 49.89 10.48 -20.19
CA ALA A 35 49.94 11.44 -21.29
C ALA A 35 50.82 12.66 -20.98
N VAL A 36 50.59 13.27 -19.81
CA VAL A 36 51.40 14.45 -19.39
C VAL A 36 52.88 14.11 -19.29
N THR A 37 53.24 12.96 -18.69
CA THR A 37 54.62 12.53 -18.53
C THR A 37 55.29 12.29 -19.87
N THR A 38 54.58 11.64 -20.79
CA THR A 38 55.10 11.35 -22.13
C THR A 38 55.30 12.64 -22.95
N ILE A 39 54.33 13.55 -22.94
CA ILE A 39 54.45 14.83 -23.61
C ILE A 39 55.57 15.67 -23.05
N LEU A 40 55.71 15.78 -21.72
CA LEU A 40 56.73 16.56 -21.06
C LEU A 40 58.11 15.96 -21.32
N ARG A 41 58.26 14.64 -21.26
CA ARG A 41 59.50 13.94 -21.61
C ARG A 41 59.94 14.26 -23.06
N HIS A 42 59.01 14.14 -24.01
CA HIS A 42 59.33 14.46 -25.41
C HIS A 42 59.73 15.93 -25.60
N ARG A 43 59.04 16.85 -24.94
CA ARG A 43 59.37 18.28 -24.99
C ARG A 43 60.73 18.61 -24.37
N LEU A 44 61.04 18.02 -23.23
CA LEU A 44 62.31 18.22 -22.53
C LEU A 44 63.48 17.65 -23.33
N ILE A 45 63.35 16.42 -23.86
CA ILE A 45 64.42 15.81 -24.68
C ILE A 45 64.58 16.61 -25.97
N GLY A 46 63.51 17.01 -26.67
CA GLY A 46 63.60 17.80 -27.89
C GLY A 46 64.28 19.18 -27.67
N ARG A 47 64.04 19.77 -26.48
CA ARG A 47 64.74 21.03 -26.11
C ARG A 47 66.25 20.81 -25.85
N ILE A 48 66.60 19.67 -25.20
CA ILE A 48 68.00 19.32 -25.01
C ILE A 48 68.70 19.02 -26.36
N ASP A 49 67.99 18.28 -27.26
CA ASP A 49 68.50 17.99 -28.57
C ASP A 49 68.77 19.28 -29.38
N ALA A 50 67.85 20.24 -29.34
CA ALA A 50 68.06 21.54 -29.99
C ALA A 50 69.28 22.29 -29.42
N THR A 51 69.41 22.32 -28.06
CA THR A 51 70.55 22.98 -27.44
C THR A 51 71.87 22.28 -27.69
N LEU A 52 71.86 20.95 -27.84
CA LEU A 52 73.05 20.19 -28.21
C LEU A 52 73.49 20.46 -29.67
N ILE A 53 72.51 20.49 -30.59
CA ILE A 53 72.77 20.80 -32.00
C ILE A 53 73.30 22.25 -32.15
N ASP A 54 72.68 23.19 -31.44
CA ASP A 54 73.16 24.57 -31.44
C ASP A 54 74.55 24.70 -30.86
N ALA A 55 74.84 24.01 -29.76
CA ALA A 55 76.15 24.00 -29.14
C ALA A 55 77.21 23.35 -30.04
N ALA A 56 76.89 22.23 -30.66
CA ALA A 56 77.82 21.53 -31.57
C ALA A 56 78.14 22.30 -32.84
N ASN A 57 77.13 22.90 -33.45
CA ASN A 57 77.31 23.67 -34.72
C ASN A 57 77.81 25.10 -34.47
N GLY A 58 77.64 25.63 -33.28
CA GLY A 58 78.10 26.98 -32.89
C GLY A 58 79.46 26.97 -32.22
N TRP A 59 79.40 27.35 -30.95
CA TRP A 59 80.65 27.61 -30.16
C TRP A 59 81.61 26.43 -30.08
N ALA A 60 81.17 25.15 -30.12
CA ALA A 60 82.06 24.00 -30.03
C ALA A 60 82.95 23.83 -31.29
N LEU A 61 82.41 24.17 -32.49
CA LEU A 61 83.15 24.19 -33.74
C LEU A 61 84.06 25.42 -33.86
N GLU A 62 83.62 26.58 -33.35
CA GLU A 62 84.37 27.84 -33.45
C GLU A 62 85.57 27.92 -32.49
N GLN A 63 85.68 27.05 -31.48
CA GLN A 63 86.82 27.02 -30.55
C GLN A 63 88.12 26.53 -31.21
N ARG A 64 88.66 27.30 -32.17
CA ARG A 64 89.97 27.15 -32.71
C ARG A 64 91.00 27.63 -31.68
N GLY A 65 91.53 26.74 -30.81
CA GLY A 65 92.65 27.12 -30.04
C GLY A 65 92.68 26.88 -28.52
N LEU A 66 91.83 25.98 -28.01
CA LEU A 66 91.92 25.49 -26.60
C LEU A 66 92.99 24.40 -26.46
N HIS A 67 94.09 24.52 -27.21
CA HIS A 67 95.28 23.71 -26.88
C HIS A 67 95.96 24.36 -25.68
N PRO A 68 96.39 23.57 -24.67
CA PRO A 68 97.10 24.11 -23.52
C PRO A 68 98.56 24.57 -23.80
N GLY A 69 98.70 25.45 -24.77
CA GLY A 69 100.00 26.00 -25.19
C GLY A 69 99.91 27.43 -25.77
N ARG A 70 98.72 27.98 -25.86
CA ARG A 70 98.55 29.35 -26.36
C ARG A 70 97.44 30.03 -25.52
N ALA A 71 97.72 30.18 -24.23
CA ALA A 71 96.86 30.97 -23.35
C ALA A 71 97.24 32.44 -23.56
N ASP A 72 96.47 33.19 -24.33
CA ASP A 72 96.31 34.59 -24.10
C ASP A 72 95.54 34.79 -22.79
N ASP A 73 95.93 35.73 -21.97
CA ASP A 73 95.70 35.97 -20.54
C ASP A 73 94.21 36.18 -20.08
N ASP A 74 93.25 35.55 -20.64
CA ASP A 74 91.88 35.61 -20.11
C ASP A 74 91.37 34.20 -19.72
N PRO A 75 91.41 33.84 -18.42
CA PRO A 75 91.00 32.52 -17.94
C PRO A 75 89.48 32.25 -18.10
N HIS A 76 88.68 33.22 -18.65
CA HIS A 76 87.24 33.10 -18.83
C HIS A 76 86.79 33.25 -20.29
N ALA A 77 87.68 33.68 -21.23
CA ALA A 77 87.42 33.79 -22.62
C ALA A 77 87.18 32.40 -23.27
N GLY A 78 85.92 32.07 -23.58
CA GLY A 78 85.57 30.85 -24.32
C GLY A 78 85.17 29.62 -23.51
N ARG A 79 84.98 29.74 -22.16
CA ARG A 79 84.40 28.59 -21.42
C ARG A 79 82.98 28.35 -21.86
N PRO A 80 82.63 27.14 -22.40
CA PRO A 80 81.29 26.76 -22.68
C PRO A 80 80.41 26.81 -21.43
N PRO A 81 79.07 26.98 -21.60
CA PRO A 81 78.16 26.89 -20.46
C PRO A 81 78.38 25.58 -19.71
N THR A 82 78.52 25.64 -18.36
CA THR A 82 78.86 24.55 -17.42
C THR A 82 77.96 23.30 -17.48
N SER A 83 76.92 23.25 -18.32
CA SER A 83 76.03 22.12 -18.43
C SER A 83 76.34 21.13 -19.56
N PHE A 84 77.48 21.31 -20.24
CA PHE A 84 77.91 20.44 -21.35
C PHE A 84 79.21 19.71 -21.01
N TYR A 85 79.31 18.47 -21.51
CA TYR A 85 80.60 17.75 -21.66
C TYR A 85 81.01 17.90 -23.12
N VAL A 86 82.25 18.28 -23.33
CA VAL A 86 82.83 18.45 -24.69
C VAL A 86 84.14 17.70 -24.76
N ARG A 87 84.26 16.87 -25.76
CA ARG A 87 85.47 16.08 -26.07
C ARG A 87 85.81 16.34 -27.52
N ASP A 88 87.11 16.66 -27.71
CA ASP A 88 87.72 16.94 -29.01
C ASP A 88 88.75 15.83 -29.31
N VAL A 89 88.65 15.27 -30.51
CA VAL A 89 89.59 14.23 -30.99
C VAL A 89 90.19 14.70 -32.27
N ASP A 90 91.50 14.89 -32.27
CA ASP A 90 92.27 15.29 -33.42
C ASP A 90 92.53 14.12 -34.41
N PRO A 91 92.81 14.38 -35.69
CA PRO A 91 93.08 13.38 -36.71
C PRO A 91 94.28 12.48 -36.41
N ASP A 92 95.22 12.95 -35.53
CA ASP A 92 96.36 12.20 -35.08
C ASP A 92 96.03 11.22 -33.96
N GLY A 93 94.76 11.20 -33.49
CA GLY A 93 94.32 10.37 -32.41
C GLY A 93 94.47 10.95 -31.00
N SER A 94 94.95 12.20 -30.90
CA SER A 94 95.02 12.89 -29.63
C SER A 94 93.65 13.29 -29.15
N VAL A 95 93.36 13.05 -27.85
CA VAL A 95 92.03 13.26 -27.25
C VAL A 95 92.13 14.33 -26.17
N TRP A 96 91.27 15.30 -26.31
CA TRP A 96 91.21 16.40 -25.33
C TRP A 96 89.76 16.48 -24.76
N THR A 97 89.58 16.47 -23.44
CA THR A 97 88.35 16.82 -22.79
C THR A 97 88.36 18.31 -22.47
N VAL A 98 87.64 19.07 -23.20
CA VAL A 98 87.65 20.54 -23.08
C VAL A 98 86.84 21.03 -21.92
N VAL A 99 85.72 20.41 -21.63
CA VAL A 99 84.80 20.71 -20.52
C VAL A 99 84.27 19.42 -19.91
N ASN A 100 84.37 19.28 -18.62
CA ASN A 100 83.71 18.28 -17.82
C ASN A 100 83.53 18.83 -16.41
N ASP A 101 82.42 19.51 -16.16
CA ASP A 101 82.08 20.00 -14.81
C ASP A 101 81.32 18.96 -13.97
N HIS A 102 81.17 17.77 -14.50
CA HIS A 102 80.48 16.67 -13.84
C HIS A 102 81.42 15.63 -13.31
N ASN A 103 81.08 14.98 -12.19
CA ASN A 103 81.87 13.87 -11.60
C ASN A 103 81.69 12.55 -12.42
N ALA A 104 80.91 12.55 -13.45
CA ALA A 104 80.68 11.40 -14.34
C ALA A 104 81.01 11.74 -15.80
N GLU A 105 81.45 10.71 -16.54
CA GLU A 105 81.78 10.84 -17.96
C GLU A 105 80.87 10.04 -18.82
N PRO A 106 80.45 10.54 -20.01
CA PRO A 106 79.61 9.77 -20.94
C PRO A 106 80.39 8.55 -21.49
N LEU A 107 79.69 7.42 -21.59
CA LEU A 107 80.29 6.22 -22.19
C LEU A 107 80.20 6.35 -23.72
N LEU A 108 81.29 6.85 -24.28
CA LEU A 108 81.43 7.03 -25.72
C LEU A 108 81.81 5.71 -26.42
N PRO A 109 81.45 5.48 -27.68
CA PRO A 109 81.97 4.36 -28.47
C PRO A 109 83.48 4.39 -28.64
N PRO A 110 84.13 3.24 -29.00
CA PRO A 110 85.57 3.20 -29.15
C PRO A 110 86.19 4.15 -30.18
N ASP A 111 85.39 4.52 -31.20
CA ASP A 111 85.75 5.48 -32.24
C ASP A 111 85.46 6.94 -31.82
N ASN A 112 84.92 7.12 -30.61
CA ASN A 112 84.40 8.41 -30.10
C ASN A 112 83.33 9.10 -30.92
N ASP A 113 82.85 8.47 -31.96
CA ASP A 113 81.72 9.02 -32.83
C ASP A 113 80.35 8.45 -32.40
N VAL A 114 79.54 9.33 -31.89
CA VAL A 114 78.17 9.00 -31.48
C VAL A 114 77.18 9.27 -32.63
N GLY A 115 77.61 9.86 -33.72
CA GLY A 115 76.82 10.28 -34.85
C GLY A 115 76.26 11.70 -34.73
N SER A 116 75.83 12.24 -35.87
CA SER A 116 75.34 13.63 -36.01
C SER A 116 73.89 13.85 -35.46
N VAL A 117 73.24 12.78 -35.03
CA VAL A 117 71.91 12.85 -34.41
C VAL A 117 72.04 12.60 -32.90
N PRO A 118 71.42 13.43 -32.06
CA PRO A 118 71.53 13.23 -30.60
C PRO A 118 71.03 11.83 -30.17
N VAL A 119 71.87 11.06 -29.48
CA VAL A 119 71.56 9.72 -28.90
C VAL A 119 71.74 9.70 -27.39
N THR A 120 71.01 8.81 -26.74
CA THR A 120 71.13 8.63 -25.30
C THR A 120 72.15 7.54 -25.00
N ILE A 121 73.21 7.86 -24.27
CA ILE A 121 74.31 6.94 -23.84
C ILE A 121 74.42 6.88 -22.31
N GLY A 122 75.04 5.86 -21.82
CA GLY A 122 75.30 5.69 -20.38
C GLY A 122 76.47 6.50 -19.87
N SER A 123 76.91 6.26 -18.61
CA SER A 123 78.07 6.80 -17.99
C SER A 123 79.12 5.74 -17.79
N VAL A 124 80.42 6.08 -17.83
CA VAL A 124 81.55 5.18 -17.67
C VAL A 124 81.64 4.59 -16.27
N ASP A 125 81.26 5.36 -15.25
CA ASP A 125 81.33 5.00 -13.84
C ASP A 125 80.16 4.09 -13.33
N GLY A 126 79.21 3.71 -14.19
CA GLY A 126 78.07 2.91 -13.80
C GLY A 126 77.11 3.62 -12.83
N SER A 127 77.18 4.93 -12.68
CA SER A 127 76.37 5.76 -11.77
C SER A 127 74.85 5.78 -12.18
N GLY A 128 74.55 5.20 -13.34
CA GLY A 128 73.16 5.23 -13.90
C GLY A 128 72.75 6.58 -14.50
N VAL A 129 73.69 7.56 -14.51
CA VAL A 129 73.58 8.82 -15.21
C VAL A 129 73.51 8.55 -16.71
N GLN A 130 72.54 9.12 -17.35
CA GLN A 130 72.37 9.05 -18.80
C GLN A 130 72.69 10.40 -19.40
N TRP A 131 73.36 10.34 -20.52
CA TRP A 131 73.82 11.49 -21.29
C TRP A 131 73.12 11.54 -22.63
N ARG A 132 72.81 12.72 -23.10
CA ARG A 132 72.40 12.97 -24.47
C ARG A 132 73.57 13.53 -25.21
N ALA A 133 74.05 12.84 -26.24
CA ALA A 133 75.29 13.19 -26.92
C ALA A 133 75.09 13.20 -28.43
N LEU A 134 75.91 14.04 -29.12
CA LEU A 134 76.07 14.02 -30.55
C LEU A 134 77.48 14.38 -30.94
N SER A 135 77.97 13.89 -32.08
CA SER A 135 79.31 14.19 -32.61
C SER A 135 79.19 14.94 -33.94
N VAL A 136 80.12 15.90 -34.11
CA VAL A 136 80.17 16.69 -35.36
C VAL A 136 81.64 16.70 -35.85
N HIS A 137 81.84 16.54 -37.18
CA HIS A 137 83.11 16.62 -37.83
C HIS A 137 83.41 18.05 -38.22
N GLY A 138 84.55 18.58 -37.74
CA GLY A 138 85.05 19.88 -38.09
C GLY A 138 85.83 19.89 -39.44
N GLU A 139 86.03 21.07 -40.02
CA GLU A 139 86.72 21.27 -41.32
C GLU A 139 88.16 20.67 -41.37
N SER A 140 88.78 20.42 -40.23
CA SER A 140 90.16 19.87 -40.13
C SER A 140 90.18 18.35 -39.94
N GLY A 141 89.00 17.62 -40.05
CA GLY A 141 88.91 16.20 -39.72
C GLY A 141 88.81 15.89 -38.22
N ARG A 142 88.68 16.89 -37.38
CA ARG A 142 88.47 16.78 -35.94
C ARG A 142 87.07 16.25 -35.62
N LEU A 143 86.93 15.38 -34.64
CA LEU A 143 85.67 14.90 -34.15
C LEU A 143 85.37 15.56 -32.80
N ILE A 144 84.32 16.36 -32.77
CA ILE A 144 83.89 17.08 -31.59
C ILE A 144 82.57 16.40 -31.07
N THR A 145 82.66 15.86 -29.88
CA THR A 145 81.48 15.24 -29.22
C THR A 145 80.99 16.14 -28.07
N VAL A 146 79.74 16.54 -28.18
CA VAL A 146 79.10 17.36 -27.17
C VAL A 146 77.98 16.48 -26.48
N ALA A 147 78.01 16.46 -25.15
CA ALA A 147 77.01 15.71 -24.40
C ALA A 147 76.51 16.56 -23.24
N ARG A 148 75.27 16.22 -22.84
CA ARG A 148 74.59 16.87 -21.71
C ARG A 148 73.94 15.83 -20.80
N ASP A 149 74.10 16.00 -19.53
CA ASP A 149 73.54 15.16 -18.48
C ASP A 149 72.00 15.27 -18.45
N LEU A 150 71.34 14.13 -18.26
CA LEU A 150 69.89 13.99 -18.13
C LEU A 150 69.44 13.81 -16.66
N SER A 151 70.32 13.94 -15.66
CA SER A 151 69.99 13.75 -14.25
C SER A 151 68.99 14.78 -13.72
N ASP A 152 69.18 16.06 -14.00
CA ASP A 152 68.29 17.15 -13.60
C ASP A 152 66.88 17.06 -14.20
N PRO A 153 66.71 16.84 -15.52
CA PRO A 153 65.40 16.59 -16.11
C PRO A 153 64.67 15.39 -15.49
N ARG A 154 65.41 14.33 -15.17
CA ARG A 154 64.84 13.14 -14.54
C ARG A 154 64.44 13.35 -13.07
N ALA A 155 65.23 14.09 -12.31
CA ALA A 155 64.88 14.45 -10.94
C ALA A 155 63.61 15.29 -10.91
N THR A 156 63.49 16.24 -11.82
CA THR A 156 62.29 17.09 -12.00
C THR A 156 61.06 16.25 -12.35
N LEU A 157 61.17 15.31 -13.31
CA LEU A 157 60.09 14.42 -13.68
C LEU A 157 59.66 13.50 -12.54
N ARG A 158 60.61 12.97 -11.72
CA ARG A 158 60.28 12.17 -10.52
C ARG A 158 59.56 12.99 -9.48
N TYR A 159 60.02 14.20 -9.21
CA TYR A 159 59.39 15.10 -8.24
C TYR A 159 57.92 15.43 -8.65
N LEU A 160 57.73 15.77 -9.90
CA LEU A 160 56.38 16.00 -10.46
C LEU A 160 55.51 14.76 -10.42
N ALA A 161 56.07 13.57 -10.70
CA ALA A 161 55.33 12.31 -10.63
C ALA A 161 54.89 12.01 -9.19
N TRP A 162 55.73 12.27 -8.21
CA TRP A 162 55.43 12.07 -6.78
C TRP A 162 54.30 13.01 -6.30
N TRP A 163 54.39 14.31 -6.60
CA TRP A 163 53.36 15.27 -6.24
C TRP A 163 52.02 14.96 -6.91
N ARG A 164 52.06 14.56 -8.17
CA ARG A 164 50.85 14.15 -8.89
C ARG A 164 50.21 12.92 -8.26
N MET A 165 51.02 11.93 -7.85
CA MET A 165 50.53 10.74 -7.17
C MET A 165 49.92 11.11 -5.82
N ALA A 166 50.56 11.96 -5.02
CA ALA A 166 50.04 12.42 -3.74
C ALA A 166 48.70 13.17 -3.89
N ILE A 167 48.61 14.09 -4.88
CA ILE A 167 47.36 14.81 -5.20
C ILE A 167 46.26 13.81 -5.69
N GLY A 168 46.61 12.86 -6.57
CA GLY A 168 45.68 11.86 -7.07
C GLY A 168 45.09 11.00 -5.96
N VAL A 169 45.92 10.54 -5.02
CA VAL A 169 45.47 9.80 -3.83
C VAL A 169 44.53 10.68 -2.97
N GLY A 170 44.94 11.94 -2.72
CA GLY A 170 44.10 12.89 -1.97
C GLY A 170 42.71 13.09 -2.58
N VAL A 171 42.69 13.28 -3.89
CA VAL A 171 41.41 13.41 -4.63
C VAL A 171 40.55 12.14 -4.50
N LEU A 172 41.16 10.96 -4.67
CA LEU A 172 40.43 9.68 -4.52
C LEU A 172 39.87 9.48 -3.13
N LEU A 173 40.61 9.85 -2.08
CA LEU A 173 40.15 9.78 -0.69
C LEU A 173 39.00 10.73 -0.42
N ILE A 174 39.08 11.99 -0.89
CA ILE A 174 38.02 12.97 -0.74
C ILE A 174 36.74 12.51 -1.49
N LEU A 175 36.89 12.08 -2.74
CA LEU A 175 35.77 11.59 -3.54
C LEU A 175 35.15 10.32 -2.96
N GLY A 176 35.97 9.42 -2.42
CA GLY A 176 35.51 8.20 -1.74
C GLY A 176 34.71 8.52 -0.48
N ALA A 177 35.21 9.42 0.36
CA ALA A 177 34.52 9.87 1.56
C ALA A 177 33.20 10.59 1.22
N ALA A 178 33.23 11.54 0.31
CA ALA A 178 32.05 12.27 -0.14
C ALA A 178 31.02 11.35 -0.81
N GLY A 179 31.45 10.48 -1.72
CA GLY A 179 30.61 9.50 -2.39
C GLY A 179 29.94 8.54 -1.40
N TYR A 180 30.70 8.05 -0.43
CA TYR A 180 30.13 7.19 0.62
C TYR A 180 29.04 7.90 1.43
N VAL A 181 29.29 9.14 1.86
CA VAL A 181 28.29 9.94 2.62
C VAL A 181 27.04 10.18 1.81
N VAL A 182 27.18 10.61 0.53
CA VAL A 182 26.04 10.88 -0.37
C VAL A 182 25.24 9.62 -0.60
N VAL A 183 25.88 8.52 -1.00
CA VAL A 183 25.20 7.24 -1.29
C VAL A 183 24.52 6.66 -0.05
N ASN A 184 25.21 6.73 1.11
CA ASN A 184 24.62 6.24 2.36
C ASN A 184 23.38 7.06 2.77
N ARG A 185 23.43 8.38 2.59
CA ARG A 185 22.30 9.26 2.91
C ARG A 185 21.14 9.07 1.93
N SER A 186 21.41 8.92 0.64
CA SER A 186 20.40 8.72 -0.41
C SER A 186 19.69 7.36 -0.34
N LEU A 187 20.40 6.30 0.10
CA LEU A 187 19.84 4.94 0.18
C LEU A 187 19.32 4.56 1.56
N ARG A 188 19.44 5.42 2.57
CA ARG A 188 18.88 5.20 3.91
C ARG A 188 17.35 5.01 3.90
N PRO A 189 16.56 5.78 3.12
CA PRO A 189 15.12 5.62 3.06
C PRO A 189 14.67 4.24 2.58
N LEU A 190 15.39 3.61 1.66
CA LEU A 190 15.06 2.26 1.18
C LEU A 190 15.12 1.20 2.29
N THR A 191 16.06 1.36 3.24
CA THR A 191 16.16 0.47 4.40
C THR A 191 14.96 0.65 5.36
N GLU A 192 14.40 1.85 5.44
CA GLU A 192 13.19 2.13 6.22
C GLU A 192 11.97 1.48 5.58
N VAL A 193 11.84 1.56 4.25
CA VAL A 193 10.78 0.86 3.49
C VAL A 193 10.87 -0.65 3.69
N GLU A 194 12.07 -1.23 3.59
CA GLU A 194 12.30 -2.67 3.82
C GLU A 194 11.86 -3.11 5.22
N ARG A 195 12.23 -2.35 6.25
CA ARG A 195 11.84 -2.64 7.65
C ARG A 195 10.33 -2.57 7.85
N THR A 196 9.69 -1.56 7.27
CA THR A 196 8.23 -1.41 7.35
C THR A 196 7.55 -2.54 6.61
N ALA A 197 8.01 -2.91 5.41
CA ALA A 197 7.48 -4.05 4.66
C ALA A 197 7.64 -5.38 5.44
N ALA A 198 8.78 -5.60 6.11
CA ALA A 198 8.98 -6.74 6.98
C ALA A 198 8.04 -6.74 8.21
N ALA A 199 7.78 -5.56 8.79
CA ALA A 199 6.82 -5.41 9.90
C ALA A 199 5.39 -5.74 9.47
N ILE A 200 5.00 -5.32 8.27
CA ILE A 200 3.69 -5.62 7.67
C ILE A 200 3.55 -7.12 7.39
N ALA A 201 4.58 -7.75 6.80
CA ALA A 201 4.61 -9.19 6.57
C ALA A 201 4.51 -10.01 7.88
N ALA A 202 4.95 -9.43 9.01
CA ALA A 202 4.77 -9.99 10.35
C ALA A 202 3.40 -9.68 10.99
N GLY A 203 2.44 -9.11 10.22
CA GLY A 203 1.06 -8.85 10.66
C GLY A 203 0.83 -7.48 11.29
N ARG A 204 1.83 -6.58 11.34
CA ARG A 204 1.66 -5.21 11.86
C ARG A 204 1.19 -4.25 10.77
N LEU A 205 -0.09 -4.31 10.45
CA LEU A 205 -0.71 -3.50 9.40
C LEU A 205 -0.86 -2.01 9.75
N ASP A 206 -0.66 -1.62 11.00
CA ASP A 206 -0.67 -0.24 11.49
C ASP A 206 0.62 0.53 11.18
N SER A 207 1.68 -0.18 10.78
CA SER A 207 2.97 0.43 10.40
C SER A 207 2.83 1.25 9.11
N ARG A 208 3.46 2.43 9.10
CA ARG A 208 3.52 3.31 7.91
C ARG A 208 4.96 3.65 7.58
N VAL A 209 5.24 3.78 6.30
CA VAL A 209 6.50 4.35 5.84
C VAL A 209 6.43 5.87 6.04
N PRO A 210 7.48 6.50 6.63
CA PRO A 210 7.51 7.95 6.81
C PRO A 210 7.35 8.69 5.49
N GLU A 211 6.53 9.73 5.47
CA GLU A 211 6.31 10.55 4.29
C GLU A 211 7.60 11.22 3.81
N ARG A 212 7.77 11.24 2.50
CA ARG A 212 8.91 11.84 1.80
C ARG A 212 8.41 12.74 0.70
N ASP A 213 9.30 13.60 0.17
CA ASP A 213 8.94 14.50 -0.93
C ASP A 213 8.43 13.68 -2.13
N PRO A 214 7.17 13.89 -2.56
CA PRO A 214 6.55 13.15 -3.67
C PRO A 214 7.26 13.31 -5.02
N ARG A 215 8.15 14.30 -5.13
CA ARG A 215 8.94 14.55 -6.34
C ARG A 215 10.11 13.58 -6.49
N THR A 216 10.44 12.80 -5.46
CA THR A 216 11.49 11.80 -5.50
C THR A 216 10.90 10.42 -5.76
N GLU A 217 11.70 9.52 -6.36
CA GLU A 217 11.31 8.14 -6.65
C GLU A 217 10.94 7.39 -5.36
N VAL A 218 11.68 7.66 -4.27
CA VAL A 218 11.40 7.07 -2.95
C VAL A 218 10.11 7.64 -2.34
N GLY A 219 9.83 8.93 -2.55
CA GLY A 219 8.58 9.55 -2.12
C GLY A 219 7.37 8.96 -2.84
N GLN A 220 7.46 8.76 -4.15
CA GLN A 220 6.41 8.10 -4.96
C GLN A 220 6.18 6.66 -4.50
N LEU A 221 7.26 5.91 -4.25
CA LEU A 221 7.18 4.55 -3.71
C LEU A 221 6.49 4.53 -2.33
N THR A 222 6.82 5.48 -1.46
CA THR A 222 6.21 5.62 -0.13
C THR A 222 4.71 5.86 -0.23
N LEU A 223 4.28 6.78 -1.11
CA LEU A 223 2.86 7.06 -1.34
C LEU A 223 2.11 5.83 -1.86
N ALA A 224 2.66 5.15 -2.86
CA ALA A 224 2.07 3.95 -3.42
C ALA A 224 1.93 2.82 -2.37
N LEU A 225 2.97 2.62 -1.56
CA LEU A 225 2.97 1.60 -0.50
C LEU A 225 1.96 1.94 0.61
N ASN A 226 1.93 3.19 1.09
CA ASN A 226 0.95 3.61 2.10
C ASN A 226 -0.48 3.56 1.57
N GLY A 227 -0.71 3.87 0.28
CA GLY A 227 -2.00 3.70 -0.39
C GLY A 227 -2.44 2.23 -0.45
N MET A 228 -1.55 1.33 -0.84
CA MET A 228 -1.81 -0.12 -0.83
C MET A 228 -2.16 -0.62 0.58
N LEU A 229 -1.43 -0.15 1.59
CA LEU A 229 -1.69 -0.52 2.99
C LEU A 229 -3.07 -0.05 3.47
N ALA A 230 -3.50 1.15 3.09
CA ALA A 230 -4.83 1.65 3.40
C ALA A 230 -5.92 0.74 2.79
N GLN A 231 -5.77 0.35 1.52
CA GLN A 231 -6.70 -0.57 0.86
C GLN A 231 -6.73 -1.96 1.52
N ILE A 232 -5.58 -2.50 1.90
CA ILE A 232 -5.52 -3.80 2.61
C ILE A 232 -6.23 -3.71 3.97
N GLN A 233 -6.03 -2.63 4.73
CA GLN A 233 -6.72 -2.43 6.02
C GLN A 233 -8.23 -2.33 5.84
N GLU A 234 -8.70 -1.58 4.85
CA GLU A 234 -10.12 -1.45 4.54
C GLU A 234 -10.73 -2.80 4.14
N ALA A 235 -10.03 -3.57 3.29
CA ALA A 235 -10.48 -4.90 2.89
C ALA A 235 -10.54 -5.87 4.08
N VAL A 236 -9.56 -5.85 4.98
CA VAL A 236 -9.56 -6.67 6.20
C VAL A 236 -10.70 -6.26 7.14
N ALA A 237 -10.89 -4.96 7.36
CA ALA A 237 -11.98 -4.45 8.21
C ALA A 237 -13.35 -4.83 7.66
N SER A 238 -13.57 -4.68 6.34
CA SER A 238 -14.80 -5.09 5.65
C SER A 238 -15.02 -6.60 5.75
N SER A 239 -13.98 -7.40 5.59
CA SER A 239 -14.07 -8.87 5.72
C SER A 239 -14.46 -9.29 7.14
N VAL A 240 -13.87 -8.66 8.17
CA VAL A 240 -14.21 -8.93 9.58
C VAL A 240 -15.65 -8.55 9.89
N ALA A 241 -16.10 -7.37 9.43
CA ALA A 241 -17.48 -6.91 9.61
C ALA A 241 -18.48 -7.85 8.91
N SER A 242 -18.16 -8.30 7.70
CA SER A 242 -18.97 -9.25 6.94
C SER A 242 -19.05 -10.62 7.63
N ALA A 243 -17.94 -11.14 8.14
CA ALA A 243 -17.89 -12.39 8.89
C ALA A 243 -18.71 -12.33 10.19
N GLU A 244 -18.65 -11.21 10.92
CA GLU A 244 -19.46 -11.03 12.14
C GLU A 244 -20.95 -10.92 11.83
N SER A 245 -21.32 -10.19 10.75
CA SER A 245 -22.70 -10.13 10.28
C SER A 245 -23.23 -11.52 9.90
N ALA A 246 -22.44 -12.32 9.18
CA ALA A 246 -22.80 -13.68 8.81
C ALA A 246 -22.97 -14.58 10.05
N ARG A 247 -22.10 -14.46 11.06
CA ARG A 247 -22.17 -15.19 12.33
C ARG A 247 -23.47 -14.86 13.09
N ILE A 248 -23.81 -13.58 13.20
CA ILE A 248 -25.05 -13.13 13.85
C ILE A 248 -26.27 -13.66 13.10
N SER A 249 -26.26 -13.66 11.77
CA SER A 249 -27.33 -14.21 10.94
C SER A 249 -27.48 -15.72 11.14
N GLU A 250 -26.36 -16.46 11.20
CA GLU A 250 -26.37 -17.91 11.47
C GLU A 250 -26.96 -18.23 12.84
N GLU A 251 -26.57 -17.50 13.87
CA GLU A 251 -27.11 -17.70 15.22
C GLU A 251 -28.64 -17.42 15.29
N ARG A 252 -29.11 -16.39 14.60
CA ARG A 252 -30.56 -16.10 14.49
C ARG A 252 -31.30 -17.22 13.79
N MET A 253 -30.76 -17.70 12.67
CA MET A 253 -31.34 -18.81 11.91
C MET A 253 -31.39 -20.10 12.75
N ARG A 254 -30.30 -20.41 13.47
CA ARG A 254 -30.25 -21.59 14.34
C ARG A 254 -31.28 -21.53 15.45
N ARG A 255 -31.47 -20.38 16.10
CA ARG A 255 -32.55 -20.20 17.12
C ARG A 255 -33.91 -20.38 16.50
N PHE A 256 -34.17 -19.73 15.35
CA PHE A 256 -35.42 -19.86 14.61
C PHE A 256 -35.78 -21.31 14.30
N ILE A 257 -34.84 -22.12 13.81
CA ILE A 257 -35.08 -23.55 13.50
C ILE A 257 -35.38 -24.32 14.77
N THR A 258 -34.67 -24.05 15.88
CA THR A 258 -34.87 -24.70 17.14
C THR A 258 -36.26 -24.41 17.69
N ASP A 259 -36.68 -23.17 17.74
CA ASP A 259 -37.95 -22.71 18.26
C ASP A 259 -39.14 -23.23 17.40
N ALA A 260 -39.02 -23.13 16.06
CA ALA A 260 -40.00 -23.70 15.13
C ALA A 260 -40.15 -25.23 15.35
N SER A 261 -39.06 -25.94 15.56
CA SER A 261 -39.11 -27.40 15.84
C SER A 261 -39.84 -27.72 17.10
N HIS A 262 -39.65 -26.93 18.16
CA HIS A 262 -40.36 -27.10 19.44
C HIS A 262 -41.88 -26.82 19.28
N GLU A 263 -42.25 -25.72 18.62
CA GLU A 263 -43.63 -25.31 18.45
C GLU A 263 -44.41 -26.22 17.50
N LEU A 264 -43.75 -26.89 16.54
CA LEU A 264 -44.37 -27.90 15.69
C LEU A 264 -44.54 -29.29 16.41
N ARG A 265 -43.59 -29.63 17.31
CA ARG A 265 -43.63 -30.93 18.00
C ARG A 265 -44.80 -31.06 18.97
N THR A 266 -45.15 -29.98 19.66
CA THR A 266 -46.22 -29.96 20.66
C THR A 266 -47.59 -30.32 20.08
N PRO A 267 -48.11 -29.62 19.07
CA PRO A 267 -49.40 -29.95 18.42
C PRO A 267 -49.40 -31.35 17.78
N LEU A 268 -48.28 -31.74 17.15
CA LEU A 268 -48.13 -33.06 16.55
C LEU A 268 -48.25 -34.17 17.59
N THR A 269 -47.65 -33.96 18.77
CA THR A 269 -47.77 -34.91 19.90
C THR A 269 -49.20 -35.00 20.42
N THR A 270 -49.89 -33.86 20.46
CA THR A 270 -51.32 -33.79 20.86
C THR A 270 -52.20 -34.53 19.87
N ILE A 271 -52.05 -34.29 18.57
CA ILE A 271 -52.77 -35.01 17.51
C ILE A 271 -52.55 -36.50 17.61
N ARG A 272 -51.26 -36.92 17.76
CA ARG A 272 -50.91 -38.34 17.93
C ARG A 272 -51.58 -38.94 19.15
N GLY A 273 -51.57 -38.23 20.29
CA GLY A 273 -52.18 -38.70 21.51
C GLY A 273 -53.71 -38.90 21.37
N PHE A 274 -54.41 -37.96 20.73
CA PHE A 274 -55.82 -38.12 20.45
C PHE A 274 -56.13 -39.28 19.47
N ALA A 275 -55.31 -39.45 18.45
CA ALA A 275 -55.43 -40.56 17.52
C ALA A 275 -55.16 -41.92 18.21
N GLU A 276 -54.25 -41.99 19.16
CA GLU A 276 -54.00 -43.18 19.99
C GLU A 276 -55.15 -43.51 20.93
N LEU A 277 -55.77 -42.50 21.60
CA LEU A 277 -56.93 -42.65 22.43
C LEU A 277 -58.15 -43.20 21.62
N TYR A 278 -58.36 -42.68 20.40
CA TYR A 278 -59.38 -43.22 19.50
C TYR A 278 -59.12 -44.68 19.17
N ARG A 279 -57.89 -45.05 18.81
CA ARG A 279 -57.52 -46.40 18.41
C ARG A 279 -57.64 -47.43 19.56
N GLN A 280 -57.43 -47.00 20.82
CA GLN A 280 -57.58 -47.81 22.01
C GLN A 280 -59.05 -47.97 22.46
N GLY A 281 -59.98 -47.33 21.81
CA GLY A 281 -61.40 -47.33 22.20
C GLY A 281 -61.68 -46.54 23.48
N ALA A 282 -60.72 -45.72 23.94
CA ALA A 282 -60.82 -44.95 25.18
C ALA A 282 -61.52 -43.57 24.97
N ALA A 283 -61.85 -43.24 23.74
CA ALA A 283 -62.57 -42.00 23.39
C ALA A 283 -64.02 -42.07 23.80
N ARG A 284 -64.43 -41.28 24.80
CA ARG A 284 -65.85 -41.19 25.27
C ARG A 284 -66.72 -40.35 24.29
N ASP A 285 -66.10 -39.36 23.62
CA ASP A 285 -66.71 -38.47 22.66
C ASP A 285 -65.82 -38.37 21.45
N VAL A 286 -66.14 -39.06 20.37
CA VAL A 286 -65.39 -39.14 19.14
C VAL A 286 -65.48 -37.80 18.35
N GLU A 287 -66.60 -37.12 18.44
CA GLU A 287 -66.81 -35.86 17.71
C GLU A 287 -65.96 -34.75 18.31
N LEU A 288 -65.91 -34.64 19.62
CA LEU A 288 -65.00 -33.71 20.32
C LEU A 288 -63.51 -34.02 20.04
N LEU A 289 -63.15 -35.30 19.99
CA LEU A 289 -61.78 -35.72 19.70
C LEU A 289 -61.40 -35.35 18.28
N MET A 290 -62.23 -35.59 17.29
CA MET A 290 -61.99 -35.20 15.90
C MET A 290 -61.91 -33.68 15.74
N SER A 291 -62.81 -32.94 16.39
CA SER A 291 -62.76 -31.47 16.42
C SER A 291 -61.45 -30.94 17.03
N ARG A 292 -60.90 -31.59 18.07
CA ARG A 292 -59.60 -31.25 18.64
C ARG A 292 -58.46 -31.51 17.67
N ILE A 293 -58.47 -32.67 16.99
CA ILE A 293 -57.45 -32.99 15.97
C ILE A 293 -57.48 -31.99 14.84
N GLU A 294 -58.70 -31.66 14.35
CA GLU A 294 -58.88 -30.66 13.25
C GLU A 294 -58.40 -29.27 13.67
N SER A 295 -58.73 -28.82 14.87
CA SER A 295 -58.30 -27.55 15.43
C SER A 295 -56.78 -27.46 15.50
N GLU A 296 -56.12 -28.54 15.99
CA GLU A 296 -54.64 -28.56 16.11
C GLU A 296 -53.95 -28.66 14.76
N ALA A 297 -54.54 -29.38 13.78
CA ALA A 297 -54.02 -29.43 12.42
C ALA A 297 -54.15 -28.05 11.71
N ARG A 298 -55.28 -27.35 11.89
CA ARG A 298 -55.48 -25.99 11.38
C ARG A 298 -54.45 -25.01 11.99
N ARG A 299 -54.23 -25.11 13.31
CA ARG A 299 -53.19 -24.33 14.02
C ARG A 299 -51.80 -24.57 13.46
N MET A 300 -51.42 -25.82 13.15
CA MET A 300 -50.17 -26.16 12.51
C MET A 300 -50.07 -25.54 11.10
N GLY A 301 -51.13 -25.51 10.32
CA GLY A 301 -51.15 -24.86 9.02
C GLY A 301 -50.81 -23.37 9.12
N LEU A 302 -51.48 -22.65 10.03
CA LEU A 302 -51.18 -21.22 10.27
C LEU A 302 -49.74 -21.00 10.75
N LEU A 303 -49.23 -21.85 11.64
CA LEU A 303 -47.88 -21.78 12.13
C LEU A 303 -46.86 -21.92 10.97
N VAL A 304 -47.06 -22.85 10.05
CA VAL A 304 -46.19 -23.07 8.89
C VAL A 304 -46.24 -21.85 7.95
N GLU A 305 -47.45 -21.31 7.71
CA GLU A 305 -47.61 -20.08 6.88
C GLU A 305 -46.86 -18.90 7.51
N ASP A 306 -47.01 -18.68 8.81
CA ASP A 306 -46.30 -17.65 9.58
C ASP A 306 -44.75 -17.81 9.51
N LEU A 307 -44.26 -19.05 9.64
CA LEU A 307 -42.82 -19.36 9.52
C LEU A 307 -42.30 -19.09 8.12
N LEU A 308 -43.05 -19.48 7.07
CA LEU A 308 -42.66 -19.22 5.69
C LEU A 308 -42.67 -17.72 5.36
N LEU A 309 -43.60 -16.98 5.94
CA LEU A 309 -43.63 -15.52 5.79
C LEU A 309 -42.43 -14.86 6.43
N LEU A 310 -42.11 -15.20 7.69
CA LEU A 310 -40.94 -14.67 8.37
C LEU A 310 -39.65 -15.01 7.63
N ALA A 311 -39.49 -16.25 7.13
CA ALA A 311 -38.31 -16.64 6.35
C ALA A 311 -38.18 -15.84 5.04
N ARG A 312 -39.30 -15.51 4.38
CA ARG A 312 -39.33 -14.69 3.16
C ARG A 312 -38.98 -13.22 3.45
N THR A 313 -39.48 -12.69 4.57
CA THR A 313 -39.20 -11.30 4.97
C THR A 313 -37.75 -11.13 5.43
N ASP A 314 -37.21 -12.09 6.17
CA ASP A 314 -35.81 -12.13 6.58
C ASP A 314 -34.84 -12.24 5.36
N ALA A 315 -35.29 -12.89 4.27
CA ALA A 315 -34.52 -13.02 3.02
C ALA A 315 -34.53 -11.76 2.14
N GLN A 316 -35.09 -10.63 2.62
CA GLN A 316 -35.16 -9.34 1.93
C GLN A 316 -35.70 -9.43 0.51
N ARG A 317 -36.73 -10.29 0.26
CA ARG A 317 -37.38 -10.26 -1.04
C ARG A 317 -38.05 -8.90 -1.24
N PRO A 318 -37.91 -8.30 -2.45
CA PRO A 318 -38.55 -7.03 -2.74
C PRO A 318 -40.04 -7.12 -2.48
N LEU A 319 -40.58 -6.16 -1.73
CA LEU A 319 -42.03 -5.99 -1.56
C LEU A 319 -42.64 -5.47 -2.88
N GLU A 320 -43.82 -5.91 -3.22
CA GLU A 320 -44.59 -5.29 -4.29
C GLU A 320 -45.10 -3.94 -3.79
N ARG A 321 -44.46 -2.84 -4.21
CA ARG A 321 -44.76 -1.51 -3.70
C ARG A 321 -45.83 -0.84 -4.57
N HIS A 322 -47.00 -0.61 -3.98
CA HIS A 322 -48.11 0.18 -4.56
C HIS A 322 -48.54 1.26 -3.55
N TRP A 323 -49.29 2.22 -4.03
CA TRP A 323 -49.97 3.17 -3.14
C TRP A 323 -51.08 2.46 -2.38
N VAL A 324 -50.99 2.46 -1.06
CA VAL A 324 -51.94 1.82 -0.16
C VAL A 324 -52.57 2.89 0.74
N ASP A 325 -53.92 3.01 0.68
CA ASP A 325 -54.69 3.84 1.58
C ASP A 325 -54.95 3.06 2.87
N LEU A 326 -54.32 3.46 3.98
CA LEU A 326 -54.48 2.80 5.27
C LEU A 326 -55.89 2.94 5.83
N LEU A 327 -56.66 3.96 5.44
CA LEU A 327 -58.06 4.13 5.88
C LEU A 327 -58.96 3.07 5.27
N VAL A 328 -58.81 2.79 3.99
CA VAL A 328 -59.51 1.69 3.31
C VAL A 328 -59.19 0.36 3.95
N LEU A 329 -57.90 0.13 4.18
CA LEU A 329 -57.40 -1.10 4.79
C LEU A 329 -57.94 -1.31 6.21
N ALA A 330 -57.97 -0.23 7.02
CA ALA A 330 -58.55 -0.27 8.36
C ALA A 330 -60.06 -0.46 8.37
N SER A 331 -60.77 0.13 7.42
CA SER A 331 -62.20 -0.07 7.23
C SER A 331 -62.55 -1.51 6.92
N ASP A 332 -61.81 -2.14 6.00
CA ASP A 332 -61.98 -3.56 5.65
C ASP A 332 -61.71 -4.45 6.88
N ALA A 333 -60.62 -4.23 7.61
CA ALA A 333 -60.27 -5.04 8.78
C ALA A 333 -61.32 -4.92 9.91
N VAL A 334 -61.88 -3.71 10.13
CA VAL A 334 -62.98 -3.53 11.11
C VAL A 334 -64.25 -4.22 10.65
N HIS A 335 -64.56 -4.18 9.35
CA HIS A 335 -65.73 -4.88 8.78
C HIS A 335 -65.61 -6.40 8.99
N ASP A 336 -64.48 -6.99 8.65
CA ASP A 336 -64.18 -8.42 8.81
C ASP A 336 -64.23 -8.82 10.29
N ALA A 337 -63.65 -8.02 11.20
CA ALA A 337 -63.68 -8.28 12.61
C ALA A 337 -65.07 -8.26 13.22
N ARG A 338 -65.93 -7.32 12.76
CA ARG A 338 -67.36 -7.27 13.16
C ARG A 338 -68.15 -8.51 12.68
N ALA A 339 -67.82 -9.03 11.49
CA ALA A 339 -68.44 -10.25 11.00
C ALA A 339 -68.06 -11.48 11.83
N ILE A 340 -66.80 -11.55 12.31
CA ILE A 340 -66.30 -12.64 13.18
C ILE A 340 -66.85 -12.54 14.61
N ALA A 341 -66.97 -11.31 15.14
CA ALA A 341 -67.41 -11.06 16.52
C ALA A 341 -68.57 -10.06 16.57
N PRO A 342 -69.79 -10.44 16.14
CA PRO A 342 -70.91 -9.51 15.98
C PRO A 342 -71.42 -8.90 17.31
N ASN A 343 -71.14 -9.53 18.44
CA ASN A 343 -71.51 -9.06 19.77
C ASN A 343 -70.50 -8.13 20.42
N ARG A 344 -69.40 -7.80 19.68
CA ARG A 344 -68.30 -6.98 20.19
C ARG A 344 -68.34 -5.60 19.57
N THR A 345 -68.08 -4.58 20.38
CA THR A 345 -67.93 -3.21 19.90
C THR A 345 -66.55 -3.07 19.24
N ILE A 346 -66.52 -2.89 17.92
CA ILE A 346 -65.29 -2.64 17.16
C ILE A 346 -65.49 -1.36 16.37
N GLU A 347 -64.72 -0.35 16.65
CA GLU A 347 -64.87 1.01 16.09
C GLU A 347 -63.67 1.39 15.23
N LEU A 348 -63.97 2.19 14.17
CA LEU A 348 -62.95 2.85 13.39
C LEU A 348 -62.95 4.33 13.74
N GLU A 349 -61.84 4.86 14.17
CA GLU A 349 -61.64 6.28 14.42
C GLU A 349 -60.59 6.84 13.46
N VAL A 350 -60.82 8.03 12.97
CA VAL A 350 -59.84 8.78 12.19
C VAL A 350 -59.42 9.99 13.01
N PHE A 351 -58.15 10.14 13.22
CA PHE A 351 -57.62 11.31 13.91
C PHE A 351 -56.98 12.29 12.91
N ASP A 352 -57.13 13.59 13.22
CA ASP A 352 -56.62 14.63 12.36
C ASP A 352 -55.11 14.71 12.34
N GLY A 353 -54.58 14.92 11.14
CA GLY A 353 -53.16 15.12 10.89
C GLY A 353 -52.92 15.69 9.49
N PRO A 354 -51.68 16.02 9.15
CA PRO A 354 -51.34 16.59 7.85
C PRO A 354 -51.46 15.57 6.73
N GLY A 355 -52.32 15.84 5.72
CA GLY A 355 -52.47 15.02 4.49
C GLY A 355 -53.24 13.71 4.67
N THR A 356 -53.07 12.78 3.73
CA THR A 356 -53.78 11.49 3.69
C THR A 356 -52.92 10.36 4.26
N PRO A 357 -53.48 9.32 4.93
CA PRO A 357 -52.74 8.19 5.46
C PRO A 357 -52.41 7.16 4.36
N GLU A 358 -51.80 7.63 3.26
CA GLU A 358 -51.32 6.81 2.16
C GLU A 358 -49.83 6.49 2.30
N VAL A 359 -49.44 5.25 2.03
CA VAL A 359 -48.07 4.78 2.07
C VAL A 359 -47.71 4.02 0.81
N LEU A 360 -46.43 4.01 0.44
CA LEU A 360 -45.90 3.16 -0.62
C LEU A 360 -45.53 1.79 -0.02
N GLY A 361 -46.38 0.77 -0.26
CA GLY A 361 -46.19 -0.52 0.39
C GLY A 361 -46.91 -1.67 -0.34
N ASP A 362 -46.80 -2.85 0.25
CA ASP A 362 -47.49 -4.07 -0.19
C ASP A 362 -48.82 -4.20 0.56
N ASP A 363 -49.96 -4.02 -0.18
CA ASP A 363 -51.31 -4.06 0.38
C ASP A 363 -51.56 -5.36 1.16
N ALA A 364 -51.24 -6.51 0.59
CA ALA A 364 -51.45 -7.80 1.24
C ALA A 364 -50.66 -7.92 2.56
N ARG A 365 -49.46 -7.38 2.63
CA ARG A 365 -48.65 -7.39 3.84
C ARG A 365 -49.12 -6.42 4.90
N LEU A 366 -49.52 -5.23 4.51
CA LEU A 366 -50.12 -4.24 5.42
C LEU A 366 -51.48 -4.70 5.96
N ARG A 367 -52.30 -5.36 5.13
CA ARG A 367 -53.53 -6.05 5.56
C ARG A 367 -53.25 -7.13 6.60
N GLN A 368 -52.16 -7.89 6.43
CA GLN A 368 -51.73 -8.90 7.40
C GLN A 368 -51.26 -8.28 8.73
N VAL A 369 -50.55 -7.15 8.69
CA VAL A 369 -50.20 -6.38 9.89
C VAL A 369 -51.45 -6.07 10.71
N LEU A 370 -52.43 -5.47 10.08
CA LEU A 370 -53.67 -5.05 10.75
C LEU A 370 -54.49 -6.24 11.25
N SER A 371 -54.62 -7.29 10.42
CA SER A 371 -55.30 -8.54 10.80
C SER A 371 -54.65 -9.19 12.04
N ASN A 372 -53.32 -9.22 12.10
CA ASN A 372 -52.60 -9.76 13.27
C ASN A 372 -52.86 -8.94 14.54
N LEU A 373 -52.87 -7.61 14.44
CA LEU A 373 -53.11 -6.72 15.58
C LEU A 373 -54.55 -6.84 16.08
N VAL A 374 -55.54 -6.83 15.16
CA VAL A 374 -56.96 -6.97 15.50
C VAL A 374 -57.25 -8.34 16.09
N THR A 375 -56.73 -9.40 15.49
CA THR A 375 -56.86 -10.78 16.01
C THR A 375 -56.23 -10.92 17.40
N ASN A 376 -55.04 -10.29 17.61
CA ASN A 376 -54.43 -10.26 18.92
C ASN A 376 -55.31 -9.56 19.96
N ALA A 377 -55.89 -8.41 19.64
CA ALA A 377 -56.86 -7.74 20.52
C ALA A 377 -58.06 -8.59 20.82
N MET A 378 -58.65 -9.29 19.82
CA MET A 378 -59.79 -10.20 20.03
C MET A 378 -59.45 -11.40 20.91
N GLN A 379 -58.29 -11.99 20.78
CA GLN A 379 -57.91 -13.19 21.52
C GLN A 379 -57.48 -12.95 22.98
N HIS A 380 -56.87 -11.77 23.22
CA HIS A 380 -56.27 -11.45 24.53
C HIS A 380 -57.18 -10.62 25.43
N THR A 381 -58.33 -10.19 24.95
CA THR A 381 -59.31 -9.45 25.76
C THR A 381 -60.60 -10.26 26.01
N PRO A 382 -61.32 -10.08 27.15
CA PRO A 382 -62.58 -10.72 27.39
C PRO A 382 -63.64 -10.43 26.33
N ASP A 383 -64.61 -11.34 26.15
CA ASP A 383 -65.75 -11.10 25.28
C ASP A 383 -66.49 -9.83 25.71
N GLY A 384 -66.87 -8.99 24.71
CA GLY A 384 -67.56 -7.71 24.96
C GLY A 384 -66.61 -6.52 25.23
N THR A 385 -65.29 -6.73 25.35
CA THR A 385 -64.33 -5.61 25.45
C THR A 385 -64.30 -4.84 24.13
N ALA A 386 -64.36 -3.50 24.18
CA ALA A 386 -64.28 -2.65 23.01
C ALA A 386 -62.85 -2.69 22.39
N ILE A 387 -62.83 -2.69 21.05
CA ILE A 387 -61.58 -2.55 20.25
C ILE A 387 -61.74 -1.34 19.35
N THR A 388 -60.76 -0.47 19.36
CA THR A 388 -60.73 0.71 18.47
C THR A 388 -59.55 0.61 17.52
N VAL A 389 -59.82 0.68 16.22
CA VAL A 389 -58.79 0.84 15.20
C VAL A 389 -58.72 2.32 14.86
N ARG A 390 -57.55 2.95 14.99
CA ARG A 390 -57.36 4.38 14.69
C ARG A 390 -56.36 4.55 13.55
N VAL A 391 -56.70 5.43 12.64
CA VAL A 391 -55.87 5.78 11.47
C VAL A 391 -55.75 7.29 11.35
N GLY A 392 -54.57 7.75 11.02
CA GLY A 392 -54.31 9.16 10.78
C GLY A 392 -52.86 9.41 10.36
N THR A 393 -52.44 10.65 10.47
CA THR A 393 -51.09 11.05 10.11
C THR A 393 -50.45 11.86 11.24
N GLU A 394 -49.16 11.72 11.43
CA GLU A 394 -48.37 12.48 12.39
C GLU A 394 -46.99 12.82 11.76
N GLY A 395 -46.77 14.13 11.49
CA GLY A 395 -45.62 14.57 10.73
C GLY A 395 -45.52 13.88 9.37
N ASP A 396 -44.41 13.25 9.09
CA ASP A 396 -44.10 12.53 7.84
C ASP A 396 -44.50 11.05 7.89
N ASN A 397 -45.28 10.63 8.90
CA ASN A 397 -45.68 9.24 9.06
C ASN A 397 -47.19 9.09 8.97
N ALA A 398 -47.65 7.99 8.34
CA ALA A 398 -48.99 7.48 8.48
C ALA A 398 -49.01 6.54 9.69
N ILE A 399 -50.03 6.70 10.52
CA ILE A 399 -50.14 6.00 11.80
C ILE A 399 -51.36 5.09 11.74
N LEU A 400 -51.17 3.87 12.25
CA LEU A 400 -52.20 2.88 12.44
C LEU A 400 -52.15 2.36 13.86
N GLU A 401 -53.21 2.48 14.63
CA GLU A 401 -53.28 2.01 16.01
C GLU A 401 -54.41 1.00 16.19
N VAL A 402 -54.15 -0.04 16.99
CA VAL A 402 -55.17 -0.94 17.50
C VAL A 402 -55.15 -0.85 19.00
N ILE A 403 -56.29 -0.42 19.58
CA ILE A 403 -56.48 -0.16 21.00
C ILE A 403 -57.47 -1.14 21.56
N ASP A 404 -57.15 -1.85 22.60
CA ASP A 404 -58.06 -2.68 23.35
C ASP A 404 -58.15 -2.23 24.83
N GLN A 405 -59.24 -2.52 25.49
CA GLN A 405 -59.49 -2.23 26.91
C GLN A 405 -59.35 -3.51 27.76
N GLY A 406 -58.37 -4.34 27.42
CA GLY A 406 -58.10 -5.59 28.12
C GLY A 406 -57.34 -5.42 29.45
N PRO A 407 -56.79 -6.52 29.98
CA PRO A 407 -56.03 -6.47 31.24
C PRO A 407 -54.69 -5.79 31.16
N GLY A 408 -54.16 -5.47 29.95
CA GLY A 408 -52.84 -4.97 29.74
C GLY A 408 -51.75 -6.02 29.93
N MET A 409 -50.48 -5.60 29.82
CA MET A 409 -49.31 -6.41 29.97
C MET A 409 -48.38 -5.83 31.06
N SER A 410 -47.54 -6.67 31.64
CA SER A 410 -46.47 -6.20 32.51
C SER A 410 -45.35 -5.51 31.70
N GLU A 411 -44.56 -4.66 32.31
CA GLU A 411 -43.43 -3.98 31.65
C GLU A 411 -42.46 -4.97 31.02
N GLN A 412 -42.19 -6.09 31.70
CA GLN A 412 -41.35 -7.19 31.19
C GLN A 412 -41.96 -7.90 29.98
N ASP A 413 -43.31 -8.03 29.93
CA ASP A 413 -44.00 -8.62 28.78
C ASP A 413 -44.01 -7.66 27.58
N VAL A 414 -44.13 -6.35 27.83
CA VAL A 414 -44.05 -5.29 26.79
C VAL A 414 -42.72 -5.31 26.07
N GLU A 415 -41.59 -5.42 26.82
CA GLU A 415 -40.25 -5.47 26.23
C GLU A 415 -40.07 -6.68 25.31
N ARG A 416 -40.75 -7.77 25.58
CA ARG A 416 -40.65 -9.04 24.88
C ARG A 416 -41.79 -9.33 23.90
N ALA A 417 -42.77 -8.43 23.82
CA ALA A 417 -43.99 -8.66 23.06
C ALA A 417 -43.77 -8.96 21.56
N PHE A 418 -42.68 -8.43 20.98
CA PHE A 418 -42.30 -8.64 19.58
C PHE A 418 -41.28 -9.78 19.37
N GLU A 419 -40.85 -10.46 20.48
CA GLU A 419 -39.99 -11.64 20.36
C GLU A 419 -40.78 -12.79 19.70
N ARG A 420 -40.13 -13.58 18.86
CA ARG A 420 -40.73 -14.74 18.20
C ARG A 420 -41.13 -15.79 19.25
N PHE A 421 -42.33 -16.36 19.09
CA PHE A 421 -42.88 -17.38 20.00
C PHE A 421 -43.12 -16.92 21.45
N PHE A 422 -42.98 -15.60 21.72
CA PHE A 422 -43.27 -15.09 23.07
C PHE A 422 -44.76 -15.15 23.38
N ARG A 423 -45.09 -15.63 24.55
CA ARG A 423 -46.45 -15.71 25.09
C ARG A 423 -46.43 -15.49 26.58
N THR A 424 -47.37 -14.67 27.07
CA THR A 424 -47.57 -14.49 28.50
C THR A 424 -48.08 -15.75 29.18
N ASP A 425 -47.81 -15.96 30.46
CA ASP A 425 -48.26 -17.18 31.20
C ASP A 425 -49.77 -17.31 31.23
N SER A 426 -50.49 -16.20 31.29
CA SER A 426 -51.97 -16.16 31.18
C SER A 426 -52.51 -16.60 29.82
N SER A 427 -51.76 -16.43 28.73
CA SER A 427 -52.11 -16.88 27.40
C SER A 427 -51.81 -18.35 27.15
N ARG A 428 -50.83 -18.93 27.85
CA ARG A 428 -50.50 -20.37 27.79
C ARG A 428 -51.61 -21.25 28.41
N ALA A 429 -52.30 -20.72 29.40
CA ALA A 429 -53.39 -21.45 30.10
C ALA A 429 -54.69 -21.55 29.28
N ARG A 430 -54.90 -20.71 28.28
CA ARG A 430 -56.10 -20.70 27.44
C ARG A 430 -55.93 -21.60 26.20
N ALA A 431 -56.87 -22.52 25.99
CA ALA A 431 -56.84 -23.50 24.88
C ALA A 431 -56.89 -22.89 23.46
N SER A 432 -57.22 -21.61 23.35
CA SER A 432 -57.33 -20.87 22.07
C SER A 432 -56.12 -20.00 21.77
N GLY A 433 -54.97 -20.24 22.40
CA GLY A 433 -53.77 -19.39 22.24
C GLY A 433 -53.17 -19.43 20.84
N GLY A 434 -52.82 -18.26 20.29
CA GLY A 434 -52.14 -18.08 19.01
C GLY A 434 -50.73 -18.70 18.94
N THR A 435 -50.08 -18.58 17.77
CA THR A 435 -48.73 -19.12 17.49
C THR A 435 -47.60 -18.40 18.21
N GLY A 436 -47.85 -17.20 18.76
CA GLY A 436 -46.79 -16.32 19.31
C GLY A 436 -45.93 -15.68 18.21
N LEU A 437 -46.33 -15.80 16.95
CA LEU A 437 -45.62 -15.20 15.81
C LEU A 437 -46.28 -13.91 15.29
N GLY A 438 -47.57 -13.69 15.58
CA GLY A 438 -48.30 -12.56 15.01
C GLY A 438 -47.66 -11.20 15.22
N LEU A 439 -47.23 -10.89 16.47
CA LEU A 439 -46.58 -9.59 16.76
C LEU A 439 -45.17 -9.50 16.18
N SER A 440 -44.43 -10.59 16.11
CA SER A 440 -43.09 -10.61 15.45
C SER A 440 -43.21 -10.46 13.94
N ILE A 441 -44.33 -10.93 13.32
CA ILE A 441 -44.67 -10.68 11.92
C ILE A 441 -44.98 -9.19 11.71
N VAL A 442 -45.74 -8.58 12.61
CA VAL A 442 -46.04 -7.14 12.56
C VAL A 442 -44.75 -6.32 12.59
N ASP A 443 -43.81 -6.60 13.51
CA ASP A 443 -42.52 -5.91 13.58
C ASP A 443 -41.68 -6.11 12.30
N SER A 444 -41.62 -7.34 11.81
CA SER A 444 -40.86 -7.66 10.58
C SER A 444 -41.44 -6.95 9.35
N LEU A 445 -42.74 -6.93 9.20
CA LEU A 445 -43.43 -6.29 8.08
C LEU A 445 -43.39 -4.76 8.18
N ALA A 446 -43.53 -4.18 9.38
CA ALA A 446 -43.38 -2.74 9.58
C ALA A 446 -41.95 -2.27 9.20
N ARG A 447 -40.93 -2.99 9.64
CA ARG A 447 -39.50 -2.71 9.26
C ARG A 447 -39.26 -2.88 7.77
N ALA A 448 -39.85 -3.88 7.13
CA ALA A 448 -39.75 -4.08 5.68
C ALA A 448 -40.34 -2.90 4.88
N HIS A 449 -41.30 -2.17 5.46
CA HIS A 449 -41.85 -0.93 4.95
C HIS A 449 -41.18 0.33 5.46
N HIS A 450 -39.94 0.20 6.04
CA HIS A 450 -39.17 1.30 6.63
C HIS A 450 -39.88 1.99 7.81
N GLY A 451 -40.87 1.34 8.40
CA GLY A 451 -41.61 1.81 9.57
C GLY A 451 -41.16 1.19 10.88
N SER A 452 -41.94 1.40 11.91
CA SER A 452 -41.73 0.84 13.25
C SER A 452 -43.05 0.48 13.90
N VAL A 453 -43.00 -0.44 14.87
CA VAL A 453 -44.15 -0.77 15.73
C VAL A 453 -43.77 -0.54 17.18
N THR A 454 -44.68 -0.01 17.95
CA THR A 454 -44.55 0.20 19.40
C THR A 454 -45.79 -0.31 20.13
N VAL A 455 -45.64 -0.64 21.39
CA VAL A 455 -46.76 -1.03 22.25
C VAL A 455 -46.74 -0.22 23.54
N SER A 456 -47.86 0.30 23.95
CA SER A 456 -48.09 0.93 25.22
C SER A 456 -49.18 0.14 25.96
N SER A 457 -48.89 -0.38 27.12
CA SER A 457 -49.80 -1.26 27.84
C SER A 457 -49.66 -1.09 29.36
N PRO A 458 -50.24 -0.03 29.92
CA PRO A 458 -50.30 0.12 31.36
C PRO A 458 -51.16 -0.99 31.97
N PRO A 459 -50.73 -1.66 33.05
CA PRO A 459 -51.51 -2.73 33.68
C PRO A 459 -52.94 -2.30 34.03
N GLY A 460 -53.93 -3.06 33.57
CA GLY A 460 -55.37 -2.80 33.80
C GLY A 460 -56.01 -1.72 32.93
N GLN A 461 -55.25 -1.14 31.96
CA GLN A 461 -55.76 -0.11 31.05
C GLN A 461 -55.81 -0.55 29.58
N GLY A 462 -55.57 -1.83 29.33
CA GLY A 462 -55.53 -2.40 28.00
C GLY A 462 -54.21 -2.23 27.27
N CYS A 463 -54.18 -2.43 25.93
CA CYS A 463 -53.04 -2.32 25.10
C CYS A 463 -53.30 -1.37 23.92
N THR A 464 -52.29 -0.61 23.55
CA THR A 464 -52.25 0.18 22.31
C THR A 464 -51.06 -0.25 21.49
N PHE A 465 -51.28 -0.92 20.38
CA PHE A 465 -50.27 -1.22 19.37
C PHE A 465 -50.27 -0.13 18.32
N ARG A 466 -49.15 0.53 18.11
CA ARG A 466 -48.99 1.64 17.17
C ARG A 466 -47.99 1.27 16.08
N VAL A 467 -48.39 1.29 14.83
CA VAL A 467 -47.55 1.13 13.64
C VAL A 467 -47.38 2.49 13.00
N SER A 468 -46.12 2.88 12.79
CA SER A 468 -45.74 4.13 12.13
C SER A 468 -45.05 3.79 10.82
N LEU A 469 -45.56 4.27 9.72
CA LEU A 469 -45.06 4.01 8.37
C LEU A 469 -44.71 5.34 7.70
N PRO A 470 -43.57 5.45 7.02
CA PRO A 470 -43.20 6.66 6.31
C PRO A 470 -44.18 6.90 5.17
N ARG A 471 -44.68 8.13 5.08
CA ARG A 471 -45.45 8.60 3.94
C ARG A 471 -44.60 9.55 3.11
N LEU A 472 -44.82 9.58 1.79
CA LEU A 472 -44.20 10.61 0.96
C LEU A 472 -44.95 11.93 1.10
N ALA A 473 -44.25 12.98 1.50
CA ALA A 473 -44.86 14.24 1.94
C ALA A 473 -45.49 15.08 0.81
N ASP A 474 -45.17 14.83 -0.49
CA ASP A 474 -45.61 15.69 -1.59
C ASP A 474 -45.92 14.96 -2.92
N ALA A 475 -46.90 15.54 -3.65
CA ALA A 475 -47.28 15.09 -4.99
C ALA A 475 -46.16 15.18 -6.07
N SER A 476 -45.09 15.93 -5.78
CA SER A 476 -43.90 16.05 -6.65
C SER A 476 -43.00 14.83 -6.58
N GLU A 477 -42.95 14.12 -5.44
CA GLU A 477 -42.17 12.89 -5.27
C GLU A 477 -42.90 11.66 -5.86
N ARG A 478 -44.25 11.73 -5.99
CA ARG A 478 -45.07 10.68 -6.63
C ARG A 478 -44.66 10.39 -8.08
N SER A 479 -44.14 11.38 -8.81
CA SER A 479 -43.70 11.23 -10.21
C SER A 479 -42.29 10.68 -10.38
N ALA A 480 -41.45 10.71 -9.33
CA ALA A 480 -40.01 10.34 -9.43
C ALA A 480 -39.75 8.87 -9.09
N GLU A 481 -40.63 8.20 -8.32
CA GLU A 481 -40.44 6.82 -7.85
C GLU A 481 -41.27 5.74 -8.56
N LEU A 482 -41.99 6.11 -9.62
CA LEU A 482 -42.60 5.08 -10.46
C LEU A 482 -41.55 4.33 -11.25
N PRO A 483 -41.46 2.98 -11.16
CA PRO A 483 -40.55 2.20 -11.99
C PRO A 483 -40.86 2.46 -13.47
N ALA A 484 -39.81 2.66 -14.27
CA ALA A 484 -39.87 2.97 -15.71
C ALA A 484 -40.44 1.84 -16.59
N GLU A 485 -41.17 0.88 -16.03
CA GLU A 485 -41.75 -0.27 -16.74
C GLU A 485 -43.27 -0.12 -17.08
N ILE A 486 -43.89 1.05 -16.80
CA ILE A 486 -45.32 1.28 -17.11
C ILE A 486 -45.50 2.58 -17.95
N LEU A 487 -44.50 2.97 -18.72
CA LEU A 487 -44.68 4.02 -19.74
C LEU A 487 -44.42 3.46 -21.13
#